data_ce918efb3ecc1ca605a2b3b1aabcf6d7
#
_entry.id   ce918efb3ecc1ca605a2b3b1aabcf6d7
#
_cell.length_a   1.000
_cell.length_b   1.000
_cell.length_c   1.000
_cell.angle_alpha   90.00
_cell.angle_beta   90.00
_cell.angle_gamma   90.00
#
_symmetry.space_group_name_H-M   'P 1'
#
loop_
_entity.id
_entity.type
_entity.pdbx_description
1 polymer ?
#
loop_
_entity_poly.entity_id
_entity_poly.type
_entity_poly.pdbx_seq_one_letter_code
_entity_poly.pdbx_strand_id
1 'polypeptide(L)' 'MARFFFDFHDAGGIFVDGAGEELPSAAIARKEALETVGQAVKDLTFHHSDGRVVIEVRDREGPVLRVSALIETTSLRE' A
#
# COMPACT_ATOMS: atom_id res chain seq x y z
N MET A 1 6.78 -17.29 -13.11
CA MET A 1 6.43 -15.92 -12.70
C MET A 1 4.93 -15.71 -12.85
N ALA A 2 4.37 -14.88 -11.99
CA ALA A 2 2.97 -14.55 -12.04
C ALA A 2 2.80 -13.03 -12.08
N ARG A 3 1.67 -12.57 -12.60
CA ARG A 3 1.36 -11.16 -12.66
C ARG A 3 0.59 -10.77 -11.42
N PHE A 4 1.10 -9.78 -10.70
CA PHE A 4 0.48 -9.23 -9.51
C PHE A 4 0.06 -7.78 -9.77
N PHE A 5 -1.05 -7.40 -9.17
CA PHE A 5 -1.61 -6.06 -9.29
C PHE A 5 -1.65 -5.44 -7.89
N PHE A 6 -1.31 -4.18 -7.82
CA PHE A 6 -1.17 -3.45 -6.55
C PHE A 6 -2.19 -2.32 -6.52
N ASP A 7 -3.29 -2.54 -5.84
CA ASP A 7 -4.34 -1.54 -5.70
C ASP A 7 -4.07 -0.72 -4.45
N PHE A 8 -4.00 0.59 -4.62
CA PHE A 8 -3.61 1.52 -3.56
C PHE A 8 -4.83 2.27 -3.03
N HIS A 9 -4.97 2.32 -1.71
CA HIS A 9 -6.06 3.01 -1.04
C HIS A 9 -5.49 4.00 -0.03
N ASP A 10 -5.93 5.24 -0.09
CA ASP A 10 -5.58 6.24 0.92
C ASP A 10 -6.76 7.20 1.09
N ALA A 11 -6.54 8.30 1.82
CA ALA A 11 -7.59 9.30 2.04
C ALA A 11 -8.07 9.97 0.76
N GLY A 12 -7.23 9.96 -0.28
CA GLY A 12 -7.56 10.56 -1.58
C GLY A 12 -8.39 9.67 -2.47
N GLY A 13 -8.54 8.38 -2.13
CA GLY A 13 -9.35 7.46 -2.91
C GLY A 13 -8.68 6.12 -3.16
N ILE A 14 -9.18 5.43 -4.17
CA ILE A 14 -8.73 4.11 -4.57
C ILE A 14 -8.11 4.19 -5.96
N PHE A 15 -6.90 3.67 -6.10
CA PHE A 15 -6.18 3.64 -7.36
C PHE A 15 -5.96 2.20 -7.76
N VAL A 16 -6.72 1.73 -8.74
CA VAL A 16 -6.67 0.35 -9.21
C VAL A 16 -5.54 0.19 -10.22
N ASP A 17 -4.68 -0.80 -10.00
CA ASP A 17 -3.61 -1.12 -10.93
C ASP A 17 -4.16 -1.89 -12.12
N GLY A 18 -4.14 -1.28 -13.28
CA GLY A 18 -4.61 -1.92 -14.51
C GLY A 18 -3.55 -2.67 -15.29
N ALA A 19 -2.28 -2.47 -14.96
CA ALA A 19 -1.16 -3.05 -15.71
C ALA A 19 -0.55 -4.27 -15.03
N GLY A 20 -0.32 -4.17 -13.74
CA GLY A 20 0.32 -5.23 -12.98
C GLY A 20 1.82 -5.32 -13.26
N GLU A 21 2.44 -6.28 -12.60
CA GLU A 21 3.87 -6.52 -12.72
C GLU A 21 4.13 -8.01 -12.56
N GLU A 22 4.98 -8.55 -13.40
CA GLU A 22 5.37 -9.94 -13.28
C GLU A 22 6.46 -10.11 -12.24
N LEU A 23 6.20 -10.95 -11.24
CA LEU A 23 7.10 -11.18 -10.14
C LEU A 23 7.25 -12.68 -9.88
N PRO A 24 8.41 -13.07 -9.34
CA PRO A 24 8.68 -14.50 -9.13
C PRO A 24 7.82 -15.16 -8.06
N SER A 25 7.32 -14.39 -7.08
CA SER A 25 6.58 -14.99 -5.96
C SER A 25 5.74 -13.97 -5.22
N ALA A 26 4.79 -14.46 -4.44
CA ALA A 26 4.01 -13.61 -3.54
C ALA A 26 4.89 -12.96 -2.47
N ALA A 27 5.98 -13.61 -2.06
CA ALA A 27 6.91 -13.03 -1.10
C ALA A 27 7.57 -11.76 -1.64
N ILE A 28 7.93 -11.76 -2.92
CA ILE A 28 8.48 -10.57 -3.59
C ILE A 28 7.40 -9.50 -3.73
N ALA A 29 6.17 -9.90 -4.06
CA ALA A 29 5.06 -8.94 -4.13
C ALA A 29 4.81 -8.28 -2.77
N ARG A 30 4.90 -9.04 -1.69
CA ARG A 30 4.77 -8.51 -0.33
C ARG A 30 5.85 -7.48 -0.03
N LYS A 31 7.09 -7.77 -0.43
CA LYS A 31 8.20 -6.86 -0.23
C LYS A 31 7.96 -5.53 -0.96
N GLU A 32 7.52 -5.59 -2.20
CA GLU A 32 7.21 -4.38 -2.96
C GLU A 32 6.05 -3.59 -2.36
N ALA A 33 5.03 -4.28 -1.88
CA ALA A 33 3.90 -3.62 -1.22
C ALA A 33 4.35 -2.89 0.04
N LEU A 34 5.23 -3.51 0.84
CA LEU A 34 5.78 -2.88 2.04
C LEU A 34 6.60 -1.64 1.71
N GLU A 35 7.41 -1.70 0.66
CA GLU A 35 8.19 -0.55 0.21
C GLU A 35 7.28 0.60 -0.22
N THR A 36 6.22 0.29 -0.94
CA THR A 36 5.28 1.30 -1.40
C THR A 36 4.51 1.93 -0.25
N VAL A 37 4.05 1.13 0.71
CA VAL A 37 3.39 1.64 1.91
C VAL A 37 4.35 2.53 2.70
N GLY A 38 5.60 2.11 2.85
CA GLY A 38 6.61 2.92 3.54
C GLY A 38 6.81 4.27 2.87
N GLN A 39 6.86 4.31 1.55
CA GLN A 39 7.00 5.56 0.81
C GLN A 39 5.77 6.45 1.00
N ALA A 40 4.58 5.86 0.96
CA ALA A 40 3.35 6.60 1.16
C ALA A 40 3.26 7.20 2.57
N VAL A 41 3.72 6.46 3.58
CA VAL A 41 3.79 6.97 4.96
C VAL A 41 4.75 8.14 5.03
N LYS A 42 5.88 8.05 4.37
CA LYS A 42 6.84 9.13 4.31
C LYS A 42 6.23 10.39 3.69
N ASP A 43 5.44 10.22 2.63
CA ASP A 43 4.78 11.34 1.96
C ASP A 43 3.71 11.98 2.85
N LEU A 44 3.02 11.19 3.68
CA LEU A 44 2.03 11.72 4.61
C LEU A 44 2.62 12.75 5.57
N THR A 45 3.89 12.63 5.93
CA THR A 45 4.52 13.55 6.86
C THR A 45 4.57 14.98 6.34
N PHE A 46 4.44 15.17 5.03
CA PHE A 46 4.45 16.51 4.42
C PHE A 46 3.05 17.10 4.29
N HIS A 47 2.02 16.26 4.22
CA HIS A 47 0.68 16.73 3.88
C HIS A 47 -0.33 16.52 5.00
N HIS A 48 -0.17 15.46 5.77
CA HIS A 48 -1.10 15.09 6.83
C HIS A 48 -0.34 14.49 7.99
N SER A 49 -0.84 14.71 9.19
CA SER A 49 -0.26 14.11 10.38
C SER A 49 -0.83 12.73 10.67
N ASP A 50 -2.01 12.45 10.15
CA ASP A 50 -2.71 11.20 10.37
C ASP A 50 -3.18 10.63 9.05
N GLY A 51 -3.34 9.34 9.01
CA GLY A 51 -3.87 8.71 7.82
C GLY A 51 -3.69 7.22 7.82
N ARG A 52 -4.40 6.59 6.90
CA ARG A 52 -4.31 5.16 6.66
C ARG A 52 -3.95 4.92 5.21
N VAL A 53 -3.00 4.02 5.01
CA VAL A 53 -2.56 3.62 3.68
C VAL A 53 -2.73 2.12 3.57
N VAL A 54 -3.30 1.66 2.49
CA VAL A 54 -3.53 0.24 2.24
C VAL A 54 -3.08 -0.09 0.83
N ILE A 55 -2.33 -1.18 0.67
CA ILE A 55 -2.06 -1.78 -0.62
C ILE A 55 -2.66 -3.18 -0.59
N GLU A 56 -3.54 -3.47 -1.54
CA GLU A 56 -4.07 -4.80 -1.73
C GLU A 56 -3.42 -5.41 -2.96
N VAL A 57 -2.74 -6.53 -2.77
CA VAL A 57 -2.11 -7.26 -3.85
C VAL A 57 -3.06 -8.36 -4.30
N ARG A 58 -3.30 -8.41 -5.59
CA ARG A 58 -4.15 -9.45 -6.19
C ARG A 58 -3.44 -10.06 -7.39
N ASP A 59 -3.85 -11.26 -7.74
CA ASP A 59 -3.43 -11.91 -8.96
C ASP A 59 -4.67 -12.26 -9.77
N ARG A 60 -4.54 -13.12 -10.77
CA ARG A 60 -5.67 -13.50 -11.62
C ARG A 60 -6.77 -14.25 -10.87
N GLU A 61 -6.41 -14.87 -9.75
CA GLU A 61 -7.37 -15.64 -8.96
C GLU A 61 -8.04 -14.80 -7.87
N GLY A 62 -7.61 -13.56 -7.68
CA GLY A 62 -8.18 -12.65 -6.70
C GLY A 62 -7.17 -12.13 -5.70
N PRO A 63 -7.65 -11.61 -4.57
CA PRO A 63 -6.76 -11.04 -3.55
C PRO A 63 -5.76 -12.05 -3.02
N VAL A 64 -4.52 -11.61 -2.85
CA VAL A 64 -3.42 -12.43 -2.34
C VAL A 64 -3.06 -12.02 -0.93
N LEU A 65 -2.82 -10.71 -0.72
CA LEU A 65 -2.47 -10.18 0.58
C LEU A 65 -2.77 -8.67 0.63
N ARG A 66 -2.76 -8.15 1.83
CA ARG A 66 -2.98 -6.72 2.06
C ARG A 66 -1.93 -6.24 3.05
N VAL A 67 -1.33 -5.09 2.73
CA VAL A 67 -0.43 -4.40 3.64
C VAL A 67 -1.08 -3.07 4.00
N SER A 68 -1.16 -2.75 5.27
CA SER A 68 -1.73 -1.49 5.69
C SER A 68 -0.92 -0.86 6.80
N ALA A 69 -0.96 0.48 6.85
CA ALA A 69 -0.35 1.26 7.92
C ALA A 69 -1.34 2.30 8.38
N LEU A 70 -1.44 2.46 9.69
CA LEU A 70 -2.26 3.48 10.32
C LEU A 70 -1.33 4.43 11.07
N ILE A 71 -1.41 5.72 10.75
CA ILE A 71 -0.61 6.75 11.39
C ILE A 71 -1.54 7.64 12.22
N GLU A 72 -1.26 7.71 13.49
CA GLU A 72 -2.00 8.58 14.41
C GLU A 72 -1.02 9.48 15.16
N THR A 73 -1.34 10.75 15.20
CA THR A 73 -0.54 11.72 15.95
C THR A 73 -1.39 12.29 17.06
N THR A 74 -0.89 12.23 18.29
CA THR A 74 -1.57 12.79 19.44
C THR A 74 -0.66 13.83 20.06
N SER A 75 -1.15 15.07 20.17
CA SER A 75 -0.41 16.11 20.86
C SER A 75 -0.55 15.89 22.37
N LEU A 76 0.59 15.85 23.05
CA LEU A 76 0.63 15.69 24.52
C LEU A 76 0.77 17.03 25.23
N ARG A 77 0.90 18.11 24.46
CA ARG A 77 0.91 19.49 24.93
C ARG A 77 0.06 20.33 23.99
N GLU A 78 -0.43 21.42 24.52
CA GLU A 78 -1.18 22.40 23.73
C GLU A 78 -0.39 22.94 22.52
#